data_939751e23b2bda38f63a4168f9b74b9e
#
_entry.id   939751e23b2bda38f63a4168f9b74b9e
#
_cell.length_a   1.000
_cell.length_b   1.000
_cell.length_c   1.000
_cell.angle_alpha   90.00
_cell.angle_beta   90.00
_cell.angle_gamma   90.00
#
_symmetry.space_group_name_H-M   'P 1'
#
loop_
_entity.id
_entity.type
_entity.pdbx_description
1 polymer ?
#
loop_
_entity_poly.entity_id
_entity_poly.type
_entity_poly.pdbx_seq_one_letter_code
_entity_poly.pdbx_strand_id
1 'polypeptide(L)'
;IIMNTLWIDIKYANLLSAQLELFKVKKSNPYLANCRCPICGDSSKNKTKTRGYLLQHKTSLFYKCHNCGMSMGFSKFLQTTNGNLHSQYKVEKYKESDDKPTSEPDITKFAPPKFISNTILKKLKKISQLPHDHSAKLYVERRKIPAHQHYKLFYCQKFNAFVNEHLSPGMFDEAALKNDEPRLIIPFISKGGNLIAIQGRSFKKNSSLRYITIKLDIDAPLVYNMNNVDQSKPVYCVEGPIDSMFVPNSIAVAGADLKRVEEVLPSENIIYIFDNQPRNKEIVRIMERACEDGQKVMIWPDNIVDKDINDMILNGVSEAKILDIINHNTYSKLFLKVKINEWSKC
;
A
#
# COMPACT_ATOMS: atom_id res chain seq x y z
N ILE A 1 -24.10 -28.15 -6.02
CA ILE A 1 -24.62 -27.37 -7.17
C ILE A 1 -24.40 -25.90 -6.79
N ILE A 2 -23.48 -25.22 -7.47
CA ILE A 2 -23.24 -23.78 -7.24
C ILE A 2 -24.48 -23.03 -7.73
N MET A 3 -25.29 -22.49 -6.81
CA MET A 3 -26.43 -21.67 -7.20
C MET A 3 -25.96 -20.46 -8.03
N ASN A 4 -26.65 -20.26 -9.15
CA ASN A 4 -26.34 -19.15 -10.04
C ASN A 4 -26.93 -17.85 -9.50
N THR A 5 -26.15 -17.06 -8.78
CA THR A 5 -26.54 -15.75 -8.21
C THR A 5 -26.36 -14.59 -9.20
N LEU A 6 -26.14 -14.87 -10.48
CA LEU A 6 -25.98 -13.85 -11.54
C LEU A 6 -27.18 -12.90 -11.63
N TRP A 7 -28.38 -13.43 -11.40
CA TRP A 7 -29.61 -12.63 -11.44
C TRP A 7 -29.61 -11.49 -10.41
N ILE A 8 -28.96 -11.68 -9.23
CA ILE A 8 -28.81 -10.64 -8.21
C ILE A 8 -27.88 -9.55 -8.75
N ASP A 9 -26.75 -9.93 -9.35
CA ASP A 9 -25.83 -8.97 -9.95
C ASP A 9 -26.54 -8.13 -11.02
N ILE A 10 -27.33 -8.75 -11.89
CA ILE A 10 -28.13 -8.06 -12.93
C ILE A 10 -29.19 -7.14 -12.32
N LYS A 11 -29.90 -7.59 -11.29
CA LYS A 11 -30.88 -6.77 -10.55
C LYS A 11 -30.23 -5.49 -10.04
N TYR A 12 -29.09 -5.61 -9.35
CA TYR A 12 -28.42 -4.45 -8.77
C TYR A 12 -27.71 -3.58 -9.82
N ALA A 13 -27.28 -4.15 -10.95
CA ALA A 13 -26.81 -3.36 -12.09
C ALA A 13 -27.94 -2.50 -12.68
N ASN A 14 -29.14 -3.03 -12.76
CA ASN A 14 -30.33 -2.28 -13.21
C ASN A 14 -30.77 -1.22 -12.18
N LEU A 15 -30.72 -1.49 -10.89
CA LEU A 15 -30.99 -0.50 -9.84
C LEU A 15 -29.95 0.65 -9.88
N LEU A 16 -28.70 0.31 -10.12
CA LEU A 16 -27.63 1.30 -10.23
C LEU A 16 -27.73 2.13 -11.51
N SER A 17 -28.41 1.65 -12.55
CA SER A 17 -28.49 2.28 -13.88
C SER A 17 -29.00 3.72 -13.83
N ALA A 18 -29.88 4.06 -12.90
CA ALA A 18 -30.41 5.42 -12.71
C ALA A 18 -29.34 6.44 -12.28
N GLN A 19 -28.22 5.97 -11.75
CA GLN A 19 -27.09 6.80 -11.28
C GLN A 19 -25.89 6.76 -12.23
N LEU A 20 -25.95 5.93 -13.28
CA LEU A 20 -24.90 5.79 -14.27
C LEU A 20 -25.25 6.56 -15.53
N GLU A 21 -24.47 7.60 -15.84
CA GLU A 21 -24.69 8.40 -17.05
C GLU A 21 -24.63 7.53 -18.31
N LEU A 22 -25.61 7.71 -19.20
CA LEU A 22 -25.72 7.04 -20.50
C LEU A 22 -25.69 5.50 -20.39
N PHE A 23 -26.23 4.96 -19.31
CA PHE A 23 -26.33 3.50 -19.15
C PHE A 23 -27.24 2.88 -20.22
N LYS A 24 -26.73 1.84 -20.87
CA LYS A 24 -27.49 1.10 -21.88
C LYS A 24 -27.15 -0.38 -21.86
N VAL A 25 -28.16 -1.24 -21.71
CA VAL A 25 -28.01 -2.68 -21.91
C VAL A 25 -27.87 -2.97 -23.40
N LYS A 26 -26.80 -3.64 -23.78
CA LYS A 26 -26.49 -4.03 -25.16
C LYS A 26 -26.92 -5.46 -25.49
N LYS A 27 -26.78 -6.36 -24.51
CA LYS A 27 -27.19 -7.77 -24.61
C LYS A 27 -27.71 -8.24 -23.25
N SER A 28 -28.71 -9.11 -23.28
CA SER A 28 -29.28 -9.70 -22.07
C SER A 28 -28.63 -11.05 -21.71
N ASN A 29 -28.16 -11.80 -22.72
CA ASN A 29 -27.47 -13.09 -22.54
C ASN A 29 -26.41 -13.31 -23.62
N PRO A 30 -25.09 -13.42 -23.30
CA PRO A 30 -24.55 -13.03 -21.98
C PRO A 30 -24.76 -11.54 -21.71
N TYR A 31 -24.97 -11.18 -20.44
CA TYR A 31 -25.26 -9.80 -20.08
C TYR A 31 -24.11 -8.85 -20.41
N LEU A 32 -24.45 -7.79 -21.11
CA LEU A 32 -23.51 -6.73 -21.49
C LEU A 32 -24.24 -5.38 -21.44
N ALA A 33 -23.75 -4.48 -20.61
CA ALA A 33 -24.19 -3.10 -20.58
C ALA A 33 -22.99 -2.15 -20.68
N ASN A 34 -23.22 -0.92 -21.14
CA ASN A 34 -22.21 0.12 -21.11
C ASN A 34 -22.75 1.41 -20.48
N CYS A 35 -21.87 2.22 -19.98
CA CYS A 35 -22.16 3.52 -19.40
C CYS A 35 -20.96 4.46 -19.56
N ARG A 36 -21.18 5.72 -19.30
CA ARG A 36 -20.10 6.65 -19.03
C ARG A 36 -19.40 6.22 -17.72
N CYS A 37 -18.07 6.13 -17.73
CA CYS A 37 -17.35 5.62 -16.56
C CYS A 37 -17.55 6.53 -15.34
N PRO A 38 -18.12 6.05 -14.23
CA PRO A 38 -18.34 6.87 -13.03
C PRO A 38 -17.03 7.20 -12.29
N ILE A 39 -15.92 6.49 -12.62
CA ILE A 39 -14.64 6.63 -11.94
C ILE A 39 -13.79 7.72 -12.61
N CYS A 40 -13.64 7.70 -13.94
CA CYS A 40 -12.80 8.64 -14.66
C CYS A 40 -13.59 9.69 -15.48
N GLY A 41 -14.92 9.65 -15.46
CA GLY A 41 -15.77 10.55 -16.25
C GLY A 41 -15.63 10.39 -17.77
N ASP A 42 -14.98 9.31 -18.26
CA ASP A 42 -14.71 9.05 -19.66
C ASP A 42 -13.93 10.20 -20.36
N SER A 43 -14.44 10.77 -21.43
CA SER A 43 -13.78 11.86 -22.16
C SER A 43 -14.28 13.22 -21.70
N SER A 44 -13.37 14.14 -21.38
CA SER A 44 -13.68 15.53 -21.08
C SER A 44 -14.18 16.30 -22.33
N LYS A 45 -13.67 15.93 -23.52
CA LYS A 45 -14.00 16.58 -24.79
C LYS A 45 -15.29 16.06 -25.42
N ASN A 46 -15.66 14.80 -25.17
CA ASN A 46 -16.84 14.20 -25.77
C ASN A 46 -17.71 13.52 -24.69
N LYS A 47 -18.81 14.16 -24.34
CA LYS A 47 -19.74 13.71 -23.29
C LYS A 47 -20.60 12.51 -23.68
N THR A 48 -20.62 12.09 -24.97
CA THR A 48 -21.40 10.95 -25.43
C THR A 48 -20.63 9.61 -25.39
N LYS A 49 -19.34 9.63 -25.02
CA LYS A 49 -18.53 8.40 -24.92
C LYS A 49 -18.96 7.57 -23.72
N THR A 50 -19.10 6.26 -23.94
CA THR A 50 -19.52 5.25 -22.95
C THR A 50 -18.55 4.08 -22.98
N ARG A 51 -17.40 4.21 -22.32
CA ARG A 51 -16.31 3.24 -22.32
C ARG A 51 -16.22 2.39 -21.06
N GLY A 52 -17.12 2.61 -20.10
CA GLY A 52 -17.35 1.72 -18.96
C GLY A 52 -18.30 0.58 -19.38
N TYR A 53 -17.93 -0.66 -19.10
CA TYR A 53 -18.70 -1.86 -19.45
C TYR A 53 -18.96 -2.71 -18.23
N LEU A 54 -20.21 -3.17 -18.09
CA LEU A 54 -20.59 -4.28 -17.21
C LEU A 54 -20.81 -5.49 -18.09
N LEU A 55 -20.02 -6.54 -17.86
CA LEU A 55 -20.04 -7.76 -18.66
C LEU A 55 -20.17 -9.00 -17.77
N GLN A 56 -20.90 -9.98 -18.26
CA GLN A 56 -21.03 -11.28 -17.60
C GLN A 56 -19.70 -12.06 -17.75
N HIS A 57 -19.19 -12.52 -16.62
CA HIS A 57 -18.08 -13.46 -16.57
C HIS A 57 -18.47 -14.64 -15.67
N LYS A 58 -18.63 -15.82 -16.27
CA LYS A 58 -19.14 -17.02 -15.61
C LYS A 58 -20.48 -16.73 -14.91
N THR A 59 -20.54 -16.80 -13.57
CA THR A 59 -21.73 -16.67 -12.74
C THR A 59 -21.85 -15.30 -12.06
N SER A 60 -21.10 -14.29 -12.49
CA SER A 60 -21.13 -12.95 -11.92
C SER A 60 -20.90 -11.86 -12.97
N LEU A 61 -21.18 -10.61 -12.61
CA LEU A 61 -20.84 -9.45 -13.43
C LEU A 61 -19.46 -8.90 -13.07
N PHE A 62 -18.84 -8.29 -14.07
CA PHE A 62 -17.53 -7.66 -13.97
C PHE A 62 -17.54 -6.30 -14.65
N TYR A 63 -16.94 -5.29 -14.01
CA TYR A 63 -16.81 -3.95 -14.58
C TYR A 63 -15.43 -3.74 -15.20
N LYS A 64 -15.38 -3.13 -16.39
CA LYS A 64 -14.14 -2.71 -17.06
C LYS A 64 -14.34 -1.39 -17.79
N CYS A 65 -13.43 -0.45 -17.62
CA CYS A 65 -13.38 0.79 -18.38
C CYS A 65 -12.22 0.77 -19.39
N HIS A 66 -12.52 0.99 -20.66
CA HIS A 66 -11.51 1.06 -21.74
C HIS A 66 -10.83 2.43 -21.84
N ASN A 67 -11.21 3.41 -21.04
CA ASN A 67 -10.57 4.71 -20.99
C ASN A 67 -9.46 4.78 -19.92
N CYS A 68 -9.77 4.41 -18.67
CA CYS A 68 -8.82 4.47 -17.57
C CYS A 68 -8.21 3.11 -17.20
N GLY A 69 -8.59 2.02 -17.89
CA GLY A 69 -8.10 0.68 -17.61
C GLY A 69 -8.66 0.03 -16.35
N MET A 70 -9.48 0.74 -15.55
CA MET A 70 -10.06 0.22 -14.31
C MET A 70 -10.86 -1.05 -14.57
N SER A 71 -10.64 -2.07 -13.72
CA SER A 71 -11.17 -3.41 -13.88
C SER A 71 -11.45 -4.01 -12.50
N MET A 72 -12.69 -4.43 -12.23
CA MET A 72 -13.08 -4.96 -10.91
C MET A 72 -14.36 -5.81 -10.98
N GLY A 73 -14.52 -6.70 -9.98
CA GLY A 73 -15.78 -7.44 -9.79
C GLY A 73 -16.95 -6.54 -9.44
N PHE A 74 -18.18 -7.01 -9.74
CA PHE A 74 -19.40 -6.20 -9.57
C PHE A 74 -19.63 -5.72 -8.15
N SER A 75 -19.38 -6.54 -7.14
CA SER A 75 -19.50 -6.14 -5.73
C SER A 75 -18.64 -4.93 -5.40
N LYS A 76 -17.38 -4.91 -5.85
CA LYS A 76 -16.46 -3.78 -5.64
C LYS A 76 -16.91 -2.55 -6.43
N PHE A 77 -17.37 -2.73 -7.65
CA PHE A 77 -17.91 -1.65 -8.46
C PHE A 77 -19.12 -0.99 -7.79
N LEU A 78 -20.06 -1.81 -7.30
CA LEU A 78 -21.24 -1.33 -6.59
C LEU A 78 -20.86 -0.59 -5.29
N GLN A 79 -19.87 -1.10 -4.54
CA GLN A 79 -19.34 -0.45 -3.35
C GLN A 79 -18.77 0.95 -3.66
N THR A 80 -18.04 1.05 -4.76
CA THR A 80 -17.39 2.31 -5.18
C THR A 80 -18.40 3.34 -5.68
N THR A 81 -19.52 2.90 -6.28
CA THR A 81 -20.52 3.80 -6.89
C THR A 81 -21.70 4.12 -5.98
N ASN A 82 -22.14 3.17 -5.17
CA ASN A 82 -23.27 3.34 -4.24
C ASN A 82 -23.18 2.36 -3.06
N GLY A 83 -22.68 2.85 -1.92
CA GLY A 83 -22.51 2.06 -0.69
C GLY A 83 -23.83 1.51 -0.12
N ASN A 84 -24.94 2.24 -0.26
CA ASN A 84 -26.27 1.79 0.24
C ASN A 84 -26.78 0.60 -0.56
N LEU A 85 -26.73 0.68 -1.90
CA LEU A 85 -27.10 -0.46 -2.75
C LEU A 85 -26.16 -1.65 -2.54
N HIS A 86 -24.88 -1.40 -2.28
CA HIS A 86 -23.91 -2.46 -1.97
C HIS A 86 -24.28 -3.21 -0.67
N SER A 87 -24.71 -2.50 0.37
CA SER A 87 -25.17 -3.14 1.62
C SER A 87 -26.38 -4.04 1.40
N GLN A 88 -27.37 -3.57 0.64
CA GLN A 88 -28.56 -4.35 0.28
C GLN A 88 -28.20 -5.57 -0.59
N TYR A 89 -27.32 -5.38 -1.57
CA TYR A 89 -26.81 -6.45 -2.42
C TYR A 89 -26.13 -7.56 -1.61
N LYS A 90 -25.30 -7.20 -0.63
CA LYS A 90 -24.66 -8.18 0.25
C LYS A 90 -25.66 -9.01 1.04
N VAL A 91 -26.66 -8.35 1.62
CA VAL A 91 -27.72 -9.03 2.40
C VAL A 91 -28.52 -9.98 1.52
N GLU A 92 -28.89 -9.56 0.30
CA GLU A 92 -29.66 -10.40 -0.61
C GLU A 92 -28.84 -11.59 -1.11
N LYS A 93 -27.57 -11.34 -1.47
CA LYS A 93 -26.66 -12.40 -1.91
C LYS A 93 -26.39 -13.44 -0.82
N TYR A 94 -26.31 -13.00 0.44
CA TYR A 94 -26.19 -13.88 1.60
C TYR A 94 -27.46 -14.73 1.82
N LYS A 95 -28.68 -14.16 1.62
CA LYS A 95 -29.93 -14.88 1.77
C LYS A 95 -30.11 -16.00 0.75
N GLU A 96 -29.58 -15.80 -0.45
CA GLU A 96 -29.68 -16.75 -1.58
C GLU A 96 -28.45 -17.69 -1.67
N SER A 97 -27.44 -17.53 -0.82
CA SER A 97 -26.35 -18.50 -0.71
C SER A 97 -26.83 -19.71 0.12
N ASP A 98 -26.46 -20.91 -0.30
CA ASP A 98 -26.75 -22.16 0.46
C ASP A 98 -25.98 -22.23 1.80
N ASP A 99 -25.16 -21.24 2.10
CA ASP A 99 -24.41 -21.07 3.34
C ASP A 99 -25.25 -20.49 4.50
N LYS A 100 -26.56 -20.82 4.57
CA LYS A 100 -27.34 -20.56 5.79
C LYS A 100 -26.86 -21.51 6.87
N PRO A 101 -26.41 -21.00 8.04
CA PRO A 101 -26.04 -21.88 9.14
C PRO A 101 -27.28 -22.64 9.62
N THR A 102 -27.40 -23.90 9.20
CA THR A 102 -28.27 -24.89 9.83
C THR A 102 -27.49 -25.48 10.99
N SER A 103 -27.71 -25.00 12.18
CA SER A 103 -27.02 -25.33 13.44
C SER A 103 -25.96 -24.29 13.85
N GLU A 104 -25.66 -24.24 15.14
CA GLU A 104 -24.72 -23.33 15.81
C GLU A 104 -23.55 -22.86 14.95
N PRO A 105 -23.14 -21.60 15.04
CA PRO A 105 -22.07 -21.08 14.18
C PRO A 105 -20.86 -21.98 14.35
N ASP A 106 -20.55 -22.72 13.29
CA ASP A 106 -19.36 -23.54 13.22
C ASP A 106 -18.15 -22.59 13.22
N ILE A 107 -17.67 -22.29 14.43
CA ILE A 107 -16.49 -21.45 14.66
C ILE A 107 -15.24 -22.01 13.96
N THR A 108 -15.26 -23.22 13.44
CA THR A 108 -14.16 -23.78 12.63
C THR A 108 -14.17 -23.26 11.19
N LYS A 109 -15.29 -22.66 10.71
CA LYS A 109 -15.38 -22.00 9.39
C LYS A 109 -14.91 -20.55 9.36
N PHE A 110 -14.76 -19.90 10.50
CA PHE A 110 -13.83 -18.82 10.60
C PHE A 110 -12.44 -19.46 10.47
N ALA A 111 -11.89 -19.47 9.25
CA ALA A 111 -10.44 -19.62 9.15
C ALA A 111 -9.90 -18.63 10.17
N PRO A 112 -9.21 -19.09 11.24
CA PRO A 112 -8.65 -18.17 12.21
C PRO A 112 -7.87 -17.16 11.36
N PRO A 113 -7.97 -15.85 11.64
CA PRO A 113 -7.17 -14.88 10.92
C PRO A 113 -5.80 -15.53 10.87
N LYS A 114 -5.24 -15.70 9.66
CA LYS A 114 -3.92 -16.33 9.52
C LYS A 114 -2.98 -15.41 10.27
N PHE A 115 -2.92 -15.58 11.59
CA PHE A 115 -1.86 -15.04 12.41
C PHE A 115 -0.60 -15.70 11.90
N ILE A 116 -0.01 -15.12 10.86
CA ILE A 116 1.34 -15.47 10.46
C ILE A 116 2.16 -14.95 11.62
N SER A 117 2.28 -15.84 12.60
CA SER A 117 2.94 -15.52 13.85
C SER A 117 4.35 -15.08 13.47
N ASN A 118 4.89 -14.10 14.17
CA ASN A 118 6.29 -13.65 14.05
C ASN A 118 7.32 -14.81 14.19
N THR A 119 6.83 -16.03 14.41
CA THR A 119 7.63 -17.27 14.43
C THR A 119 8.37 -17.51 13.12
N ILE A 120 7.86 -17.06 11.97
CA ILE A 120 8.57 -17.13 10.69
C ILE A 120 9.87 -16.35 10.73
N LEU A 121 9.86 -15.16 11.34
CA LEU A 121 11.06 -14.34 11.48
C LEU A 121 12.13 -15.01 12.38
N LYS A 122 11.74 -15.94 13.27
CA LYS A 122 12.70 -16.71 14.09
C LYS A 122 13.56 -17.67 13.27
N LYS A 123 13.15 -17.98 12.03
CA LYS A 123 13.96 -18.78 11.09
C LYS A 123 15.08 -17.98 10.44
N LEU A 124 15.07 -16.67 10.58
CA LEU A 124 16.07 -15.74 10.04
C LEU A 124 16.96 -15.20 11.17
N LYS A 125 18.23 -14.96 10.87
CA LYS A 125 19.13 -14.28 11.80
C LYS A 125 18.89 -12.77 11.78
N LYS A 126 18.77 -12.17 12.96
CA LYS A 126 18.75 -10.71 13.09
C LYS A 126 20.11 -10.12 12.72
N ILE A 127 20.13 -8.94 12.13
CA ILE A 127 21.37 -8.24 11.83
C ILE A 127 22.20 -8.00 13.11
N SER A 128 21.54 -7.75 14.24
CA SER A 128 22.24 -7.60 15.54
C SER A 128 22.97 -8.87 16.02
N GLN A 129 22.59 -10.04 15.50
CA GLN A 129 23.17 -11.35 15.88
C GLN A 129 24.29 -11.81 14.93
N LEU A 130 24.54 -11.08 13.85
CA LEU A 130 25.56 -11.42 12.88
C LEU A 130 26.95 -10.96 13.36
N PRO A 131 28.01 -11.68 13.02
CA PRO A 131 29.39 -11.24 13.24
C PRO A 131 29.67 -9.89 12.59
N HIS A 132 30.63 -9.14 13.13
CA HIS A 132 30.98 -7.79 12.62
C HIS A 132 31.49 -7.82 11.17
N ASP A 133 32.15 -8.88 10.75
CA ASP A 133 32.67 -9.06 9.39
C ASP A 133 31.64 -9.59 8.39
N HIS A 134 30.44 -9.94 8.84
CA HIS A 134 29.38 -10.42 7.95
C HIS A 134 28.91 -9.34 6.98
N SER A 135 28.85 -9.67 5.69
CA SER A 135 28.53 -8.72 4.60
C SER A 135 27.23 -7.93 4.82
N ALA A 136 26.19 -8.55 5.37
CA ALA A 136 24.93 -7.88 5.69
C ALA A 136 25.08 -6.92 6.88
N LYS A 137 25.92 -7.24 7.87
CA LYS A 137 26.24 -6.37 8.99
C LYS A 137 27.00 -5.14 8.50
N LEU A 138 28.05 -5.34 7.72
CA LEU A 138 28.81 -4.27 7.08
C LEU A 138 27.96 -3.38 6.18
N TYR A 139 26.95 -3.97 5.51
CA TYR A 139 26.03 -3.19 4.69
C TYR A 139 25.21 -2.18 5.50
N VAL A 140 24.59 -2.61 6.62
CA VAL A 140 23.78 -1.71 7.46
C VAL A 140 24.65 -0.68 8.17
N GLU A 141 25.88 -1.05 8.57
CA GLU A 141 26.85 -0.13 9.17
C GLU A 141 27.34 0.93 8.17
N ARG A 142 27.62 0.53 6.92
CA ARG A 142 27.97 1.50 5.84
C ARG A 142 26.82 2.47 5.55
N ARG A 143 25.56 2.05 5.73
CA ARG A 143 24.39 2.93 5.63
C ARG A 143 24.18 3.78 6.87
N LYS A 144 25.07 3.65 7.87
CA LYS A 144 24.96 4.33 9.18
C LYS A 144 23.64 4.05 9.91
N ILE A 145 22.95 2.91 9.61
CA ILE A 145 21.72 2.54 10.31
C ILE A 145 22.04 2.39 11.79
N PRO A 146 21.30 3.06 12.70
CA PRO A 146 21.61 3.04 14.13
C PRO A 146 21.62 1.63 14.69
N ALA A 147 22.60 1.31 15.54
CA ALA A 147 22.77 -0.03 16.11
C ALA A 147 21.51 -0.54 16.85
N HIS A 148 20.77 0.37 17.47
CA HIS A 148 19.51 0.06 18.15
C HIS A 148 18.36 -0.33 17.20
N GLN A 149 18.52 -0.14 15.88
CA GLN A 149 17.56 -0.61 14.88
C GLN A 149 17.93 -2.01 14.31
N HIS A 150 19.17 -2.48 14.48
CA HIS A 150 19.64 -3.71 13.86
C HIS A 150 18.86 -4.97 14.28
N TYR A 151 18.25 -4.98 15.47
CA TYR A 151 17.45 -6.11 15.94
C TYR A 151 16.09 -6.24 15.21
N LYS A 152 15.65 -5.18 14.53
CA LYS A 152 14.42 -5.16 13.72
C LYS A 152 14.64 -5.68 12.30
N LEU A 153 15.90 -5.82 11.88
CA LEU A 153 16.30 -6.22 10.54
C LEU A 153 16.84 -7.65 10.55
N PHE A 154 16.58 -8.39 9.47
CA PHE A 154 16.99 -9.78 9.37
C PHE A 154 17.77 -10.02 8.09
N TYR A 155 18.61 -11.07 8.12
CA TYR A 155 19.34 -11.56 6.96
C TYR A 155 18.68 -12.82 6.41
N CYS A 156 18.40 -12.83 5.11
CA CYS A 156 17.95 -14.00 4.39
C CYS A 156 18.96 -14.32 3.28
N GLN A 157 19.56 -15.50 3.35
CA GLN A 157 20.61 -15.92 2.39
C GLN A 157 20.02 -16.27 1.03
N LYS A 158 18.85 -16.92 0.99
CA LYS A 158 18.12 -17.33 -0.21
C LYS A 158 16.68 -16.83 -0.07
N PHE A 159 16.43 -15.63 -0.58
CA PHE A 159 15.15 -14.95 -0.37
C PHE A 159 13.99 -15.63 -1.07
N ASN A 160 14.16 -15.98 -2.35
CA ASN A 160 13.08 -16.57 -3.15
C ASN A 160 12.71 -17.97 -2.62
N ALA A 161 13.71 -18.78 -2.26
CA ALA A 161 13.50 -20.09 -1.65
C ALA A 161 12.78 -19.97 -0.29
N PHE A 162 13.20 -19.03 0.55
CA PHE A 162 12.56 -18.77 1.85
C PHE A 162 11.09 -18.37 1.69
N VAL A 163 10.76 -17.53 0.69
CA VAL A 163 9.38 -17.12 0.41
C VAL A 163 8.55 -18.31 -0.05
N ASN A 164 9.05 -19.09 -1.01
CA ASN A 164 8.34 -20.27 -1.51
C ASN A 164 8.11 -21.33 -0.41
N GLU A 165 9.08 -21.53 0.48
CA GLU A 165 8.98 -22.54 1.52
C GLU A 165 8.06 -22.13 2.67
N HIS A 166 8.06 -20.84 3.03
CA HIS A 166 7.48 -20.41 4.31
C HIS A 166 6.34 -19.39 4.20
N LEU A 167 6.21 -18.68 3.09
CA LEU A 167 5.26 -17.57 2.98
C LEU A 167 4.24 -17.75 1.87
N SER A 168 4.69 -18.07 0.67
CA SER A 168 3.84 -18.13 -0.54
C SER A 168 4.38 -19.21 -1.49
N PRO A 169 3.98 -20.48 -1.32
CA PRO A 169 4.45 -21.57 -2.14
C PRO A 169 4.23 -21.31 -3.64
N GLY A 170 5.27 -21.53 -4.45
CA GLY A 170 5.21 -21.36 -5.90
C GLY A 170 5.21 -19.92 -6.40
N MET A 171 5.49 -18.93 -5.55
CA MET A 171 5.55 -17.53 -5.95
C MET A 171 6.71 -17.23 -6.90
N PHE A 172 7.85 -17.90 -6.69
CA PHE A 172 9.03 -17.80 -7.52
C PHE A 172 9.24 -19.11 -8.29
N ASP A 173 9.47 -19.00 -9.59
CA ASP A 173 9.74 -20.12 -10.49
C ASP A 173 11.18 -20.67 -10.32
N GLU A 174 11.49 -21.74 -11.04
CA GLU A 174 12.82 -22.36 -10.99
C GLU A 174 13.94 -21.44 -11.46
N ALA A 175 13.69 -20.57 -12.41
CA ALA A 175 14.68 -19.63 -12.90
C ALA A 175 15.04 -18.58 -11.84
N ALA A 176 14.04 -18.08 -11.13
CA ALA A 176 14.22 -17.16 -9.98
C ALA A 176 14.92 -17.86 -8.80
N LEU A 177 14.64 -19.14 -8.57
CA LEU A 177 15.31 -19.92 -7.52
C LEU A 177 16.78 -20.21 -7.84
N LYS A 178 17.13 -20.44 -9.11
CA LYS A 178 18.53 -20.61 -9.56
C LYS A 178 19.36 -19.33 -9.39
N ASN A 179 18.72 -18.17 -9.54
CA ASN A 179 19.34 -16.85 -9.42
C ASN A 179 19.04 -16.17 -8.09
N ASP A 180 18.71 -16.95 -7.06
CA ASP A 180 18.36 -16.42 -5.75
C ASP A 180 19.53 -15.71 -5.08
N GLU A 181 19.26 -14.56 -4.49
CA GLU A 181 20.26 -13.70 -3.87
C GLU A 181 19.93 -13.38 -2.42
N PRO A 182 20.96 -13.12 -1.60
CA PRO A 182 20.73 -12.71 -0.23
C PRO A 182 20.07 -11.33 -0.18
N ARG A 183 19.15 -11.16 0.78
CA ARG A 183 18.44 -9.90 1.01
C ARG A 183 18.39 -9.51 2.48
N LEU A 184 18.40 -8.21 2.70
CA LEU A 184 18.01 -7.61 3.98
C LEU A 184 16.49 -7.66 4.08
N ILE A 185 15.96 -8.29 5.14
CA ILE A 185 14.53 -8.39 5.38
C ILE A 185 14.08 -7.31 6.37
N ILE A 186 13.12 -6.55 5.93
CA ILE A 186 12.43 -5.49 6.69
C ILE A 186 11.00 -5.97 6.91
N PRO A 187 10.63 -6.40 8.14
CA PRO A 187 9.28 -6.86 8.43
C PRO A 187 8.32 -5.70 8.65
N PHE A 188 7.11 -5.82 8.12
CA PHE A 188 5.99 -4.93 8.38
C PHE A 188 5.09 -5.59 9.42
N ILE A 189 4.95 -4.95 10.56
CA ILE A 189 4.20 -5.47 11.70
C ILE A 189 3.05 -4.51 11.99
N SER A 190 1.83 -5.04 12.04
CA SER A 190 0.62 -4.28 12.35
C SER A 190 0.66 -3.75 13.79
N LYS A 191 -0.22 -2.79 14.12
CA LYS A 191 -0.41 -2.28 15.47
C LYS A 191 -0.69 -3.40 16.49
N GLY A 192 -1.37 -4.46 16.07
CA GLY A 192 -1.65 -5.65 16.89
C GLY A 192 -0.49 -6.65 17.00
N GLY A 193 0.70 -6.33 16.47
CA GLY A 193 1.89 -7.19 16.57
C GLY A 193 1.98 -8.30 15.51
N ASN A 194 1.05 -8.37 14.55
CA ASN A 194 1.05 -9.41 13.50
C ASN A 194 1.95 -9.01 12.33
N LEU A 195 2.70 -9.97 11.79
CA LEU A 195 3.47 -9.80 10.57
C LEU A 195 2.51 -9.71 9.37
N ILE A 196 2.47 -8.57 8.68
CA ILE A 196 1.58 -8.31 7.55
C ILE A 196 2.29 -8.34 6.20
N ALA A 197 3.59 -8.11 6.19
CA ALA A 197 4.43 -8.21 5.01
C ALA A 197 5.91 -8.33 5.39
N ILE A 198 6.72 -8.79 4.44
CA ILE A 198 8.18 -8.61 4.47
C ILE A 198 8.63 -7.89 3.23
N GLN A 199 9.63 -7.03 3.36
CA GLN A 199 10.30 -6.41 2.23
C GLN A 199 11.75 -6.89 2.20
N GLY A 200 12.15 -7.52 1.09
CA GLY A 200 13.49 -7.99 0.83
C GLY A 200 14.28 -6.97 0.02
N ARG A 201 15.27 -6.29 0.63
CA ARG A 201 16.16 -5.35 -0.05
C ARG A 201 17.43 -6.05 -0.51
N SER A 202 17.77 -5.92 -1.79
CA SER A 202 19.04 -6.41 -2.33
C SER A 202 20.24 -5.65 -1.74
N PHE A 203 21.33 -6.39 -1.46
CA PHE A 203 22.62 -5.80 -1.06
C PHE A 203 23.40 -5.23 -2.26
N LYS A 204 23.04 -5.61 -3.49
CA LYS A 204 23.68 -5.12 -4.71
C LYS A 204 23.20 -3.71 -5.04
N LYS A 205 24.15 -2.82 -5.38
CA LYS A 205 23.84 -1.42 -5.75
C LYS A 205 22.99 -1.33 -7.02
N ASN A 206 23.27 -2.18 -8.00
CA ASN A 206 22.66 -2.17 -9.35
C ASN A 206 21.69 -3.34 -9.56
N SER A 207 20.97 -3.78 -8.52
CA SER A 207 19.95 -4.79 -8.66
C SER A 207 18.74 -4.21 -9.43
N SER A 208 18.25 -4.92 -10.44
CA SER A 208 17.03 -4.56 -11.18
C SER A 208 15.80 -4.52 -10.29
N LEU A 209 15.77 -5.42 -9.30
CA LEU A 209 14.73 -5.48 -8.27
C LEU A 209 15.34 -5.16 -6.91
N ARG A 210 15.57 -3.87 -6.68
CA ARG A 210 16.16 -3.38 -5.42
C ARG A 210 15.34 -3.79 -4.21
N TYR A 211 14.01 -3.73 -4.31
CA TYR A 211 13.05 -4.14 -3.29
C TYR A 211 12.06 -5.14 -3.85
N ILE A 212 11.76 -6.17 -3.08
CA ILE A 212 10.67 -7.11 -3.32
C ILE A 212 9.82 -7.15 -2.06
N THR A 213 8.54 -6.83 -2.18
CA THR A 213 7.61 -6.84 -1.05
C THR A 213 6.64 -7.99 -1.17
N ILE A 214 6.60 -8.85 -0.17
CA ILE A 214 5.70 -10.00 -0.05
C ILE A 214 4.63 -9.64 0.97
N LYS A 215 3.41 -9.42 0.50
CA LYS A 215 2.24 -9.22 1.36
C LYS A 215 1.74 -10.55 1.89
N LEU A 216 1.50 -10.63 3.18
CA LEU A 216 0.93 -11.78 3.87
C LEU A 216 -0.54 -11.53 4.20
N ASP A 217 -0.88 -10.27 4.45
CA ASP A 217 -2.23 -9.76 4.58
C ASP A 217 -2.46 -8.75 3.45
N ILE A 218 -3.33 -9.12 2.49
CA ILE A 218 -3.56 -8.31 1.29
C ILE A 218 -4.36 -7.04 1.58
N ASP A 219 -5.18 -7.07 2.64
CA ASP A 219 -6.06 -5.98 3.02
C ASP A 219 -5.37 -5.00 3.98
N ALA A 220 -4.33 -5.45 4.68
CA ALA A 220 -3.59 -4.60 5.60
C ALA A 220 -2.82 -3.48 4.87
N PRO A 221 -2.86 -2.24 5.38
CA PRO A 221 -2.03 -1.16 4.86
C PRO A 221 -0.55 -1.45 5.10
N LEU A 222 0.27 -1.27 4.05
CA LEU A 222 1.73 -1.48 4.11
C LEU A 222 2.42 -0.30 4.78
N VAL A 223 2.28 -0.21 6.09
CA VAL A 223 2.93 0.81 6.92
C VAL A 223 3.98 0.15 7.81
N TYR A 224 5.24 0.52 7.59
CA TYR A 224 6.37 0.04 8.39
C TYR A 224 6.39 0.71 9.76
N ASN A 225 6.83 -0.03 10.79
CA ASN A 225 7.04 0.41 12.17
C ASN A 225 5.77 0.84 12.93
N MET A 226 4.58 0.50 12.42
CA MET A 226 3.29 0.87 12.98
C MET A 226 3.09 0.41 14.43
N ASN A 227 3.71 -0.69 14.82
CA ASN A 227 3.64 -1.28 16.15
C ASN A 227 4.48 -0.54 17.22
N ASN A 228 5.33 0.41 16.82
CA ASN A 228 6.26 1.07 17.73
C ASN A 228 6.04 2.59 17.87
N VAL A 229 5.04 3.15 17.19
CA VAL A 229 4.79 4.59 17.25
C VAL A 229 3.90 4.98 18.41
N ASP A 230 4.25 6.08 19.07
CA ASP A 230 3.46 6.75 20.07
C ASP A 230 2.50 7.74 19.38
N GLN A 231 1.23 7.39 19.32
CA GLN A 231 0.20 8.18 18.63
C GLN A 231 -0.20 9.46 19.39
N SER A 232 0.23 9.62 20.64
CA SER A 232 0.04 10.85 21.41
C SER A 232 1.00 11.98 21.00
N LYS A 233 1.99 11.67 20.18
CA LYS A 233 3.01 12.59 19.67
C LYS A 233 2.93 12.71 18.15
N PRO A 234 3.54 13.74 17.55
CA PRO A 234 3.70 13.80 16.12
C PRO A 234 4.35 12.54 15.55
N VAL A 235 3.74 11.96 14.50
CA VAL A 235 4.23 10.79 13.79
C VAL A 235 4.79 11.24 12.45
N TYR A 236 6.05 10.97 12.20
CA TYR A 236 6.72 11.32 10.96
C TYR A 236 6.54 10.19 9.94
N CYS A 237 5.91 10.50 8.81
CA CYS A 237 5.66 9.54 7.73
C CYS A 237 6.63 9.79 6.57
N VAL A 238 7.56 8.87 6.36
CA VAL A 238 8.55 8.92 5.28
C VAL A 238 8.24 7.90 4.18
N GLU A 239 8.89 7.99 3.01
CA GLU A 239 8.67 7.05 1.92
C GLU A 239 9.32 5.68 2.19
N GLY A 240 10.56 5.66 2.66
CA GLY A 240 11.36 4.45 2.81
C GLY A 240 11.51 3.94 4.24
N PRO A 241 11.40 2.61 4.48
CA PRO A 241 11.65 2.05 5.81
C PRO A 241 13.04 2.37 6.38
N ILE A 242 14.07 2.50 5.52
CA ILE A 242 15.43 2.84 5.98
C ILE A 242 15.48 4.27 6.49
N ASP A 243 14.85 5.21 5.79
CA ASP A 243 14.82 6.62 6.17
C ASP A 243 14.13 6.81 7.52
N SER A 244 13.08 6.04 7.78
CA SER A 244 12.37 6.07 9.07
C SER A 244 13.25 5.67 10.26
N MET A 245 14.34 4.93 10.03
CA MET A 245 15.23 4.48 11.12
C MET A 245 16.08 5.62 11.71
N PHE A 246 16.13 6.77 11.05
CA PHE A 246 16.86 7.97 11.48
C PHE A 246 15.97 9.06 12.07
N VAL A 247 14.65 8.86 12.02
CA VAL A 247 13.67 9.82 12.52
C VAL A 247 12.92 9.20 13.70
N PRO A 248 12.88 9.85 14.88
CA PRO A 248 12.14 9.31 16.03
C PRO A 248 10.64 9.28 15.73
N ASN A 249 9.92 8.37 16.37
CA ASN A 249 8.45 8.22 16.24
C ASN A 249 7.95 8.22 14.79
N SER A 250 8.61 7.47 13.92
CA SER A 250 8.35 7.49 12.48
C SER A 250 7.80 6.17 11.95
N ILE A 251 7.09 6.28 10.84
CA ILE A 251 6.59 5.20 10.00
C ILE A 251 7.09 5.39 8.57
N ALA A 252 6.96 4.33 7.74
CA ALA A 252 7.21 4.44 6.31
C ALA A 252 6.14 3.73 5.49
N VAL A 253 5.79 4.30 4.33
CA VAL A 253 4.70 3.79 3.47
C VAL A 253 5.15 2.81 2.39
N ALA A 254 6.45 2.64 2.15
CA ALA A 254 7.03 1.67 1.21
C ALA A 254 6.29 1.56 -0.15
N GLY A 255 5.98 2.70 -0.75
CA GLY A 255 5.21 2.77 -2.01
C GLY A 255 3.70 2.61 -1.84
N ALA A 256 3.18 2.69 -0.62
CA ALA A 256 1.74 2.67 -0.35
C ALA A 256 1.10 4.06 -0.61
N ASP A 257 -0.17 4.06 -0.93
CA ASP A 257 -0.99 5.27 -0.99
C ASP A 257 -1.07 5.90 0.42
N LEU A 258 -0.81 7.21 0.52
CA LEU A 258 -0.90 7.98 1.78
C LEU A 258 -2.26 7.81 2.48
N LYS A 259 -3.34 7.67 1.72
CA LYS A 259 -4.67 7.42 2.27
C LYS A 259 -4.74 6.16 3.14
N ARG A 260 -3.92 5.17 2.87
CA ARG A 260 -3.84 3.96 3.70
C ARG A 260 -3.19 4.19 5.06
N VAL A 261 -2.39 5.22 5.20
CA VAL A 261 -1.86 5.62 6.51
C VAL A 261 -2.98 6.16 7.39
N GLU A 262 -3.91 6.92 6.81
CA GLU A 262 -5.05 7.51 7.52
C GLU A 262 -6.09 6.46 7.96
N GLU A 263 -6.11 5.27 7.34
CA GLU A 263 -6.92 4.15 7.82
C GLU A 263 -6.46 3.61 9.19
N VAL A 264 -5.20 3.88 9.58
CA VAL A 264 -4.58 3.33 10.80
C VAL A 264 -4.10 4.37 11.79
N LEU A 265 -3.98 5.64 11.36
CA LEU A 265 -3.53 6.76 12.20
C LEU A 265 -4.38 8.01 11.96
N PRO A 266 -4.70 8.79 13.01
CA PRO A 266 -5.34 10.10 12.86
C PRO A 266 -4.46 11.05 12.04
N SER A 267 -5.02 11.66 11.02
CA SER A 267 -4.30 12.53 10.06
C SER A 267 -3.68 13.77 10.70
N GLU A 268 -4.33 14.32 11.73
CA GLU A 268 -3.87 15.53 12.43
C GLU A 268 -2.51 15.38 13.12
N ASN A 269 -2.11 14.14 13.45
CA ASN A 269 -0.84 13.84 14.11
C ASN A 269 0.28 13.46 13.13
N ILE A 270 -0.02 13.35 11.83
CA ILE A 270 0.94 12.90 10.83
C ILE A 270 1.64 14.11 10.18
N ILE A 271 2.96 14.02 10.06
CA ILE A 271 3.79 14.93 9.26
C ILE A 271 4.40 14.10 8.13
N TYR A 272 4.02 14.40 6.91
CA TYR A 272 4.53 13.72 5.72
C TYR A 272 5.87 14.31 5.28
N ILE A 273 6.83 13.44 5.00
CA ILE A 273 8.18 13.78 4.57
C ILE A 273 8.48 12.99 3.30
N PHE A 274 8.49 13.66 2.17
CA PHE A 274 8.77 13.07 0.87
C PHE A 274 10.26 13.17 0.54
N ASP A 275 10.71 12.32 -0.39
CA ASP A 275 12.06 12.44 -0.96
C ASP A 275 12.27 13.84 -1.56
N ASN A 276 13.46 14.40 -1.42
CA ASN A 276 13.82 15.71 -1.96
C ASN A 276 14.02 15.65 -3.47
N GLN A 277 12.93 15.51 -4.20
CA GLN A 277 12.92 15.38 -5.66
C GLN A 277 12.01 16.47 -6.31
N PRO A 278 12.41 17.75 -6.29
CA PRO A 278 11.58 18.88 -6.75
C PRO A 278 11.23 18.84 -8.24
N ARG A 279 11.92 18.01 -9.04
CA ARG A 279 11.62 17.78 -10.47
C ARG A 279 10.75 16.55 -10.73
N ASN A 280 10.33 15.84 -9.68
CA ASN A 280 9.47 14.68 -9.81
C ASN A 280 8.00 15.10 -9.72
N LYS A 281 7.32 15.17 -10.88
CA LYS A 281 5.92 15.58 -10.98
C LYS A 281 4.96 14.72 -10.16
N GLU A 282 5.30 13.47 -9.91
CA GLU A 282 4.48 12.57 -9.10
C GLU A 282 4.52 12.98 -7.63
N ILE A 283 5.72 13.24 -7.09
CA ILE A 283 5.88 13.72 -5.70
C ILE A 283 5.18 15.07 -5.53
N VAL A 284 5.41 16.02 -6.43
CA VAL A 284 4.73 17.33 -6.38
C VAL A 284 3.20 17.14 -6.32
N ARG A 285 2.63 16.31 -7.19
CA ARG A 285 1.18 16.04 -7.21
C ARG A 285 0.68 15.39 -5.91
N ILE A 286 1.47 14.48 -5.31
CA ILE A 286 1.10 13.87 -4.02
C ILE A 286 1.11 14.93 -2.91
N MET A 287 2.11 15.82 -2.90
CA MET A 287 2.19 16.92 -1.93
C MET A 287 1.04 17.93 -2.09
N GLU A 288 0.66 18.28 -3.33
CA GLU A 288 -0.49 19.13 -3.63
C GLU A 288 -1.79 18.50 -3.09
N ARG A 289 -1.98 17.20 -3.32
CA ARG A 289 -3.13 16.46 -2.79
C ARG A 289 -3.12 16.44 -1.26
N ALA A 290 -1.97 16.20 -0.62
CA ALA A 290 -1.85 16.25 0.82
C ALA A 290 -2.21 17.65 1.38
N CYS A 291 -1.86 18.72 0.64
CA CYS A 291 -2.25 20.08 0.96
C CYS A 291 -3.78 20.29 0.85
N GLU A 292 -4.42 19.77 -0.20
CA GLU A 292 -5.88 19.83 -0.40
C GLU A 292 -6.63 19.07 0.69
N ASP A 293 -6.09 17.92 1.13
CA ASP A 293 -6.62 17.10 2.22
C ASP A 293 -6.32 17.69 3.63
N GLY A 294 -5.67 18.87 3.69
CA GLY A 294 -5.39 19.59 4.95
C GLY A 294 -4.27 19.02 5.80
N GLN A 295 -3.45 18.15 5.24
CA GLN A 295 -2.36 17.46 5.91
C GLN A 295 -1.15 18.37 6.17
N LYS A 296 -0.25 17.93 7.06
CA LYS A 296 1.03 18.58 7.32
C LYS A 296 2.11 17.93 6.47
N VAL A 297 2.85 18.74 5.73
CA VAL A 297 3.95 18.27 4.88
C VAL A 297 5.21 19.07 5.21
N MET A 298 6.32 18.36 5.32
CA MET A 298 7.64 18.96 5.43
C MET A 298 8.18 19.28 4.03
N ILE A 299 8.72 20.47 3.85
CA ILE A 299 9.34 20.96 2.61
C ILE A 299 10.85 21.11 2.85
N TRP A 300 11.65 20.44 2.04
CA TRP A 300 13.11 20.54 2.14
C TRP A 300 13.60 21.95 1.76
N PRO A 301 14.45 22.57 2.58
CA PRO A 301 15.02 23.88 2.27
C PRO A 301 16.04 23.75 1.10
N ASP A 302 16.22 24.84 0.35
CA ASP A 302 17.03 24.88 -0.88
C ASP A 302 18.51 24.50 -0.69
N ASN A 303 19.04 24.65 0.51
CA ASN A 303 20.42 24.29 0.83
C ASN A 303 20.62 22.78 1.05
N ILE A 304 19.55 21.99 1.08
CA ILE A 304 19.60 20.53 1.12
C ILE A 304 19.55 20.00 -0.31
N VAL A 305 20.60 19.36 -0.73
CA VAL A 305 20.74 18.77 -2.09
C VAL A 305 20.58 17.27 -2.12
N ASP A 306 20.69 16.62 -0.97
CA ASP A 306 20.55 15.18 -0.83
C ASP A 306 19.13 14.74 -1.15
N LYS A 307 19.01 13.56 -1.77
CA LYS A 307 17.74 13.04 -2.24
C LYS A 307 16.83 12.57 -1.11
N ASP A 308 17.39 11.87 -0.14
CA ASP A 308 16.65 11.24 0.95
C ASP A 308 17.40 11.36 2.28
N ILE A 309 16.74 10.99 3.38
CA ILE A 309 17.31 11.11 4.72
C ILE A 309 18.56 10.26 4.88
N ASN A 310 18.61 9.05 4.31
CA ASN A 310 19.79 8.22 4.41
C ASN A 310 20.99 8.83 3.68
N ASP A 311 20.79 9.46 2.53
CA ASP A 311 21.85 10.15 1.82
C ASP A 311 22.38 11.35 2.64
N MET A 312 21.51 12.12 3.32
CA MET A 312 21.90 13.19 4.26
C MET A 312 22.77 12.66 5.40
N ILE A 313 22.38 11.54 6.01
CA ILE A 313 23.16 10.88 7.07
C ILE A 313 24.54 10.43 6.55
N LEU A 314 24.59 9.87 5.34
CA LEU A 314 25.85 9.44 4.72
C LEU A 314 26.78 10.63 4.47
N ASN A 315 26.22 11.79 4.11
CA ASN A 315 26.95 13.04 3.88
C ASN A 315 27.23 13.83 5.17
N GLY A 316 26.94 13.24 6.35
CA GLY A 316 27.40 13.78 7.64
C GLY A 316 26.38 14.65 8.38
N VAL A 317 25.14 14.76 7.88
CA VAL A 317 24.06 15.42 8.62
C VAL A 317 23.64 14.52 9.79
N SER A 318 23.56 15.06 10.99
CA SER A 318 23.16 14.30 12.17
C SER A 318 21.64 14.10 12.24
N GLU A 319 21.17 13.03 12.92
CA GLU A 319 19.76 12.78 13.17
C GLU A 319 19.07 13.98 13.86
N ALA A 320 19.77 14.58 14.84
CA ALA A 320 19.27 15.78 15.54
C ALA A 320 19.06 16.97 14.57
N LYS A 321 19.99 17.17 13.62
CA LYS A 321 19.86 18.24 12.63
C LYS A 321 18.74 17.95 11.63
N ILE A 322 18.55 16.69 11.23
CA ILE A 322 17.44 16.28 10.36
C ILE A 322 16.10 16.57 11.06
N LEU A 323 15.95 16.20 12.34
CA LEU A 323 14.77 16.48 13.11
C LEU A 323 14.50 17.98 13.27
N ASP A 324 15.54 18.77 13.48
CA ASP A 324 15.47 20.23 13.53
C ASP A 324 14.97 20.82 12.19
N ILE A 325 15.49 20.35 11.06
CA ILE A 325 15.05 20.74 9.72
C ILE A 325 13.56 20.39 9.53
N ILE A 326 13.15 19.16 9.88
CA ILE A 326 11.77 18.72 9.76
C ILE A 326 10.82 19.63 10.55
N ASN A 327 11.15 19.91 11.80
CA ASN A 327 10.29 20.70 12.68
C ASN A 327 10.15 22.17 12.23
N HIS A 328 11.21 22.76 11.68
CA HIS A 328 11.18 24.15 11.22
C HIS A 328 10.60 24.33 9.82
N ASN A 329 10.49 23.24 9.03
CA ASN A 329 10.03 23.32 7.65
C ASN A 329 8.75 22.51 7.40
N THR A 330 7.94 22.27 8.43
CA THR A 330 6.64 21.63 8.32
C THR A 330 5.55 22.67 8.16
N TYR A 331 4.75 22.55 7.11
CA TYR A 331 3.71 23.49 6.73
C TYR A 331 2.37 22.79 6.52
N SER A 332 1.28 23.56 6.53
CA SER A 332 -0.08 23.10 6.22
C SER A 332 -0.88 24.19 5.53
N LYS A 333 -2.00 23.83 4.92
CA LYS A 333 -2.96 24.75 4.29
C LYS A 333 -2.28 25.69 3.28
N LEU A 334 -2.63 26.98 3.32
CA LEU A 334 -2.13 27.99 2.37
C LEU A 334 -0.61 28.13 2.35
N PHE A 335 0.03 28.11 3.53
CA PHE A 335 1.48 28.17 3.60
C PHE A 335 2.15 26.96 2.93
N LEU A 336 1.59 25.77 3.09
CA LEU A 336 2.09 24.58 2.41
C LEU A 336 2.02 24.75 0.88
N LYS A 337 0.89 25.25 0.36
CA LYS A 337 0.72 25.48 -1.08
C LYS A 337 1.77 26.44 -1.65
N VAL A 338 2.06 27.54 -0.94
CA VAL A 338 3.11 28.48 -1.33
C VAL A 338 4.48 27.80 -1.33
N LYS A 339 4.78 27.04 -0.26
CA LYS A 339 6.07 26.35 -0.13
C LYS A 339 6.28 25.24 -1.16
N ILE A 340 5.24 24.50 -1.55
CA ILE A 340 5.31 23.53 -2.65
C ILE A 340 5.68 24.25 -3.96
N ASN A 341 5.04 25.37 -4.27
CA ASN A 341 5.33 26.14 -5.49
C ASN A 341 6.77 26.70 -5.50
N GLU A 342 7.28 27.15 -4.36
CA GLU A 342 8.67 27.63 -4.24
C GLU A 342 9.67 26.50 -4.42
N TRP A 343 9.39 25.32 -3.85
CA TRP A 343 10.27 24.16 -3.87
C TRP A 343 10.23 23.41 -5.22
N SER A 344 9.05 23.32 -5.86
CA SER A 344 8.87 22.59 -7.12
C SER A 344 9.68 23.23 -8.25
N LYS A 345 10.32 22.36 -9.06
CA LYS A 345 11.05 22.73 -10.29
C LYS A 345 10.46 22.03 -11.52
N CYS A 346 9.14 21.70 -11.44
CA CYS A 346 8.38 21.07 -12.53
C CYS A 346 7.71 22.11 -13.43
#